data_b7f7e767f80cf1e30f1ff6d61544093d
#
_entry.id   b7f7e767f80cf1e30f1ff6d61544093d
#
_cell.length_a   1.000
_cell.length_b   1.000
_cell.length_c   1.000
_cell.angle_alpha   90.00
_cell.angle_beta   90.00
_cell.angle_gamma   90.00
#
_symmetry.space_group_name_H-M   'P 1'
#
loop_
_entity.id
_entity.type
_entity.pdbx_description
1 polymer ?
#
loop_
_entity_poly.entity_id
_entity_poly.type
_entity_poly.pdbx_seq_one_letter_code
_entity_poly.pdbx_strand_id
1 'polypeptide(L)'
;MNNEILSETGTIPLISNMSINNGVMGYSSLPANNQANSISCSDTTLGAETMYYQEREYIGYQHIQSFLPRFSPFNKKIALFIISSSRIATSSAQYDYGHKFNRDEMRKTVICLPQTGNGEIDFDFMENFVAELEARRVAELEAYLLATGLKDYALTEEERNALYNYKTLKWSTYNLEELFGKSTRGKRLKGDDRIAGTLPFVTAGEACEGISAFIGNKVEIFESNTATIDMFGSAKYRNYRYGADDHVAVVHTEKIAYKAAIFTTSAIHKAAHTGKFDYGHNFYAKDADALDIMLPERDGLPDYKYMETLISAIQKLVIKDVVLYADSKIAETKNILQKR
;
A
#
# COMPACT_ATOMS: atom_id res chain seq x y z
N MET A 1 -20.70 2.73 21.92
CA MET A 1 -21.11 3.82 21.00
C MET A 1 -20.78 3.54 19.53
N ASN A 2 -19.57 3.11 19.15
CA ASN A 2 -19.26 2.81 17.75
C ASN A 2 -20.02 1.59 17.19
N ASN A 3 -20.22 0.55 18.00
CA ASN A 3 -20.90 -0.67 17.59
C ASN A 3 -22.43 -0.51 17.37
N GLU A 4 -23.00 0.61 17.81
CA GLU A 4 -24.44 0.90 17.61
C GLU A 4 -24.71 1.62 16.28
N ILE A 5 -23.67 2.23 15.67
CA ILE A 5 -23.78 2.98 14.42
C ILE A 5 -23.34 2.11 13.23
N LEU A 6 -22.30 1.29 13.42
CA LEU A 6 -21.76 0.41 12.37
C LEU A 6 -22.67 -0.80 12.15
N SER A 7 -22.85 -1.19 10.89
CA SER A 7 -23.63 -2.35 10.47
C SER A 7 -22.93 -3.09 9.33
N GLU A 8 -22.86 -4.41 9.41
CA GLU A 8 -22.30 -5.26 8.36
C GLU A 8 -23.09 -5.18 7.04
N THR A 9 -24.37 -4.86 7.13
CA THR A 9 -25.29 -4.72 5.98
C THR A 9 -25.56 -3.27 5.61
N GLY A 10 -24.93 -2.32 6.32
CA GLY A 10 -25.08 -0.89 6.07
C GLY A 10 -24.47 -0.45 4.73
N THR A 11 -25.05 0.56 4.10
CA THR A 11 -24.60 1.12 2.82
C THR A 11 -24.19 2.59 2.91
N ILE A 12 -24.57 3.27 3.99
CA ILE A 12 -24.25 4.68 4.22
C ILE A 12 -22.86 4.79 4.87
N PRO A 13 -21.88 5.45 4.25
CA PRO A 13 -20.55 5.58 4.83
C PRO A 13 -20.57 6.41 6.12
N LEU A 14 -19.88 5.91 7.15
CA LEU A 14 -19.64 6.61 8.40
C LEU A 14 -18.25 7.26 8.33
N ILE A 15 -18.22 8.58 8.26
CA ILE A 15 -16.99 9.37 8.17
C ILE A 15 -16.52 9.76 9.56
N SER A 16 -15.26 9.49 9.85
CA SER A 16 -14.60 9.79 11.12
C SER A 16 -13.31 10.62 10.91
N ASN A 17 -12.58 10.86 11.98
CA ASN A 17 -11.32 11.62 11.95
C ASN A 17 -10.11 10.82 11.42
N MET A 18 -10.34 9.80 10.63
CA MET A 18 -9.26 9.02 9.98
C MET A 18 -8.59 9.84 8.87
N SER A 19 -7.27 9.72 8.78
CA SER A 19 -6.46 10.31 7.70
C SER A 19 -6.26 9.38 6.49
N ILE A 20 -6.95 8.24 6.48
CA ILE A 20 -6.90 7.21 5.43
C ILE A 20 -8.31 6.83 4.98
N ASN A 21 -8.42 6.07 3.90
CA ASN A 21 -9.67 5.49 3.40
C ASN A 21 -10.80 6.54 3.21
N ASN A 22 -10.46 7.73 2.70
CA ASN A 22 -11.42 8.85 2.52
C ASN A 22 -12.21 9.21 3.80
N GLY A 23 -11.63 8.95 4.99
CA GLY A 23 -12.26 9.14 6.29
C GLY A 23 -13.29 8.08 6.67
N VAL A 24 -13.53 7.08 5.80
CA VAL A 24 -14.56 6.04 6.02
C VAL A 24 -14.08 5.04 7.07
N MET A 25 -14.75 5.03 8.22
CA MET A 25 -14.52 4.08 9.31
C MET A 25 -15.28 2.76 9.10
N GLY A 26 -16.38 2.79 8.35
CA GLY A 26 -17.25 1.67 8.07
C GLY A 26 -18.58 2.15 7.48
N TYR A 27 -19.58 1.29 7.50
CA TYR A 27 -20.89 1.57 6.92
C TYR A 27 -21.99 1.41 7.96
N SER A 28 -23.12 2.11 7.74
CA SER A 28 -24.26 2.13 8.64
C SER A 28 -25.57 1.89 7.88
N SER A 29 -26.56 1.35 8.60
CA SER A 29 -27.95 1.27 8.13
C SER A 29 -28.80 2.48 8.55
N LEU A 30 -28.23 3.41 9.33
CA LEU A 30 -28.90 4.63 9.73
C LEU A 30 -28.94 5.64 8.55
N PRO A 31 -29.90 6.58 8.53
CA PRO A 31 -29.97 7.60 7.50
C PRO A 31 -28.78 8.56 7.58
N ALA A 32 -28.34 9.03 6.43
CA ALA A 32 -27.29 10.05 6.31
C ALA A 32 -27.72 11.36 7.00
N ASN A 33 -26.75 12.07 7.59
CA ASN A 33 -26.96 13.37 8.19
C ASN A 33 -26.16 14.49 7.48
N ASN A 34 -25.45 14.14 6.40
CA ASN A 34 -24.73 15.09 5.55
C ASN A 34 -24.99 14.80 4.08
N GLN A 35 -24.97 15.87 3.28
CA GLN A 35 -25.26 15.81 1.85
C GLN A 35 -24.11 15.26 1.03
N ALA A 36 -24.44 14.64 -0.11
CA ALA A 36 -23.52 14.33 -1.19
C ALA A 36 -22.88 15.58 -1.78
N ASN A 37 -21.86 15.39 -2.63
CA ASN A 37 -21.15 16.46 -3.33
C ASN A 37 -20.67 17.57 -2.37
N SER A 38 -20.00 17.16 -1.31
CA SER A 38 -19.50 18.02 -0.24
C SER A 38 -18.06 17.65 0.12
N ILE A 39 -17.39 18.46 0.94
CA ILE A 39 -16.09 18.14 1.52
C ILE A 39 -16.29 17.88 3.01
N SER A 40 -15.88 16.72 3.50
CA SER A 40 -15.78 16.44 4.94
C SER A 40 -14.41 16.82 5.48
N CYS A 41 -14.34 17.25 6.75
CA CYS A 41 -13.08 17.51 7.45
C CYS A 41 -13.26 17.27 8.95
N SER A 42 -12.26 16.70 9.60
CA SER A 42 -12.23 16.62 11.06
C SER A 42 -11.82 17.97 11.66
N ASP A 43 -12.50 18.40 12.72
CA ASP A 43 -12.16 19.59 13.50
C ASP A 43 -11.18 19.28 14.66
N THR A 44 -10.36 18.24 14.50
CA THR A 44 -9.40 17.80 15.51
C THR A 44 -7.95 18.14 15.12
N THR A 45 -7.05 17.15 15.06
CA THR A 45 -5.61 17.34 15.15
C THR A 45 -4.86 17.49 13.83
N LEU A 46 -5.38 17.00 12.71
CA LEU A 46 -4.59 16.88 11.48
C LEU A 46 -4.88 17.96 10.41
N GLY A 47 -5.59 19.03 10.79
CA GLY A 47 -5.89 20.10 9.85
C GLY A 47 -6.59 19.60 8.60
N ALA A 48 -6.30 20.21 7.45
CA ALA A 48 -6.88 19.83 6.17
C ALA A 48 -6.43 18.47 5.64
N GLU A 49 -5.54 17.74 6.32
CA GLU A 49 -5.17 16.38 5.93
C GLU A 49 -6.34 15.40 6.00
N THR A 50 -7.33 15.70 6.85
CA THR A 50 -8.57 14.94 6.96
C THR A 50 -9.69 15.45 6.06
N MET A 51 -9.40 16.37 5.13
CA MET A 51 -10.36 16.82 4.12
C MET A 51 -10.50 15.78 3.01
N TYR A 52 -11.76 15.40 2.74
CA TYR A 52 -12.12 14.45 1.69
C TYR A 52 -13.37 14.87 0.95
N TYR A 53 -13.37 14.65 -0.37
CA TYR A 53 -14.59 14.81 -1.17
C TYR A 53 -15.51 13.62 -0.94
N GLN A 54 -16.77 13.90 -0.61
CA GLN A 54 -17.83 12.92 -0.39
C GLN A 54 -18.81 12.96 -1.56
N GLU A 55 -18.72 11.95 -2.40
CA GLU A 55 -19.54 11.82 -3.61
C GLU A 55 -20.99 11.46 -3.28
N ARG A 56 -21.21 10.77 -2.15
CA ARG A 56 -22.50 10.29 -1.66
C ARG A 56 -22.86 10.94 -0.34
N GLU A 57 -24.13 10.85 0.03
CA GLU A 57 -24.58 11.17 1.36
C GLU A 57 -23.90 10.29 2.41
N TYR A 58 -23.61 10.85 3.58
CA TYR A 58 -22.86 10.16 4.61
C TYR A 58 -23.30 10.54 6.02
N ILE A 59 -22.91 9.72 6.98
CA ILE A 59 -23.01 10.06 8.40
C ILE A 59 -21.66 10.66 8.83
N GLY A 60 -21.66 11.91 9.26
CA GLY A 60 -20.52 12.52 9.95
C GLY A 60 -20.51 12.10 11.40
N TYR A 61 -19.44 11.42 11.84
CA TYR A 61 -19.22 11.10 13.24
C TYR A 61 -18.86 12.36 14.04
N GLN A 62 -18.69 12.24 15.36
CA GLN A 62 -18.27 13.34 16.22
C GLN A 62 -17.04 14.06 15.63
N HIS A 63 -17.04 15.39 15.64
CA HIS A 63 -15.96 16.23 15.11
C HIS A 63 -15.80 16.25 13.59
N ILE A 64 -16.74 15.73 12.82
CA ILE A 64 -16.74 15.89 11.36
C ILE A 64 -17.57 17.12 10.98
N GLN A 65 -16.94 18.03 10.23
CA GLN A 65 -17.54 19.20 9.63
C GLN A 65 -17.79 18.94 8.14
N SER A 66 -18.91 19.43 7.62
CA SER A 66 -19.23 19.37 6.20
C SER A 66 -19.10 20.77 5.59
N PHE A 67 -18.35 20.87 4.49
CA PHE A 67 -18.21 22.10 3.71
C PHE A 67 -19.08 21.99 2.47
N LEU A 68 -20.03 22.89 2.38
CA LEU A 68 -20.89 23.03 1.21
C LEU A 68 -20.45 24.25 0.40
N PRO A 69 -20.29 24.13 -0.93
CA PRO A 69 -19.85 25.25 -1.76
C PRO A 69 -20.91 26.35 -1.79
N ARG A 70 -20.46 27.61 -1.79
CA ARG A 70 -21.30 28.79 -2.02
C ARG A 70 -21.17 29.32 -3.44
N PHE A 71 -20.63 28.51 -4.32
CA PHE A 71 -20.37 28.85 -5.72
C PHE A 71 -20.71 27.65 -6.63
N SER A 72 -20.81 27.93 -7.92
CA SER A 72 -21.00 26.92 -8.98
C SER A 72 -20.07 27.28 -10.14
N PRO A 73 -19.49 26.31 -10.85
CA PRO A 73 -19.71 24.86 -10.70
C PRO A 73 -18.96 24.28 -9.49
N PHE A 74 -19.43 23.12 -9.00
CA PHE A 74 -18.72 22.31 -8.01
C PHE A 74 -18.87 20.84 -8.31
N ASN A 75 -17.76 20.14 -8.46
CA ASN A 75 -17.67 18.72 -8.72
C ASN A 75 -16.41 18.13 -8.07
N LYS A 76 -16.20 16.84 -8.21
CA LYS A 76 -15.06 16.12 -7.62
C LYS A 76 -13.70 16.74 -7.96
N LYS A 77 -13.46 17.14 -9.20
CA LYS A 77 -12.17 17.67 -9.64
C LYS A 77 -11.89 19.03 -9.00
N ILE A 78 -12.87 19.93 -8.99
CA ILE A 78 -12.79 21.22 -8.32
C ILE A 78 -12.58 21.01 -6.81
N ALA A 79 -13.32 20.07 -6.19
CA ALA A 79 -13.15 19.75 -4.78
C ALA A 79 -11.73 19.23 -4.46
N LEU A 80 -11.15 18.35 -5.28
CA LEU A 80 -9.78 17.84 -5.10
C LEU A 80 -8.75 18.98 -5.20
N PHE A 81 -8.93 19.92 -6.10
CA PHE A 81 -8.06 21.10 -6.20
C PHE A 81 -8.14 21.94 -4.92
N ILE A 82 -9.35 22.25 -4.45
CA ILE A 82 -9.59 23.01 -3.21
C ILE A 82 -8.99 22.30 -1.99
N ILE A 83 -9.18 20.99 -1.88
CA ILE A 83 -8.59 20.17 -0.80
C ILE A 83 -7.07 20.27 -0.81
N SER A 84 -6.44 20.16 -1.99
CA SER A 84 -4.98 20.28 -2.12
C SER A 84 -4.49 21.68 -1.71
N SER A 85 -5.15 22.73 -2.14
CA SER A 85 -4.84 24.11 -1.75
C SER A 85 -5.04 24.34 -0.24
N SER A 86 -6.07 23.73 0.35
CA SER A 86 -6.32 23.78 1.80
C SER A 86 -5.24 23.09 2.60
N ARG A 87 -4.76 21.94 2.14
CA ARG A 87 -3.63 21.23 2.77
C ARG A 87 -2.36 22.05 2.75
N ILE A 88 -2.04 22.70 1.63
CA ILE A 88 -0.89 23.60 1.54
C ILE A 88 -1.05 24.78 2.51
N ALA A 89 -2.22 25.42 2.55
CA ALA A 89 -2.47 26.56 3.43
C ALA A 89 -2.37 26.21 4.93
N THR A 90 -2.67 24.98 5.30
CA THR A 90 -2.66 24.53 6.70
C THR A 90 -1.37 23.78 7.10
N SER A 91 -0.47 23.47 6.16
CA SER A 91 0.73 22.65 6.40
C SER A 91 1.70 23.26 7.42
N SER A 92 1.77 24.58 7.52
CA SER A 92 2.65 25.31 8.45
C SER A 92 2.04 25.51 9.85
N ALA A 93 0.74 25.27 10.02
CA ALA A 93 0.02 25.63 11.25
C ALA A 93 0.23 24.63 12.40
N GLN A 94 0.84 23.46 12.13
CA GLN A 94 1.17 22.43 13.13
C GLN A 94 -0.01 22.12 14.07
N TYR A 95 -1.16 21.80 13.48
CA TYR A 95 -2.32 21.39 14.27
C TYR A 95 -2.06 20.10 15.04
N ASP A 96 -2.32 20.14 16.34
CA ASP A 96 -2.14 19.04 17.28
C ASP A 96 -3.32 18.97 18.28
N TYR A 97 -3.16 18.18 19.33
CA TYR A 97 -4.20 18.05 20.37
C TYR A 97 -4.43 19.35 21.16
N GLY A 98 -3.43 20.21 21.30
CA GLY A 98 -3.50 21.52 21.97
C GLY A 98 -3.98 22.63 21.05
N HIS A 99 -3.73 22.51 19.74
CA HIS A 99 -4.10 23.48 18.72
C HIS A 99 -4.89 22.78 17.60
N LYS A 100 -6.20 22.67 17.76
CA LYS A 100 -7.08 21.94 16.83
C LYS A 100 -7.50 22.80 15.63
N PHE A 101 -7.65 22.15 14.48
CA PHE A 101 -8.26 22.75 13.29
C PHE A 101 -9.78 22.86 13.47
N ASN A 102 -10.20 23.66 14.43
CA ASN A 102 -11.60 23.87 14.79
C ASN A 102 -12.32 24.78 13.78
N ARG A 103 -13.63 24.97 13.96
CA ARG A 103 -14.46 25.79 13.05
C ARG A 103 -13.97 27.22 12.88
N ASP A 104 -13.36 27.81 13.91
CA ASP A 104 -12.87 29.18 13.85
C ASP A 104 -11.58 29.25 13.02
N GLU A 105 -10.69 28.28 13.17
CA GLU A 105 -9.52 28.16 12.31
C GLU A 105 -9.89 27.84 10.86
N MET A 106 -10.87 26.98 10.63
CA MET A 106 -11.41 26.70 9.31
C MET A 106 -11.94 27.96 8.63
N ARG A 107 -12.66 28.85 9.36
CA ARG A 107 -13.20 30.10 8.82
C ARG A 107 -12.14 31.14 8.50
N LYS A 108 -11.02 31.12 9.22
CA LYS A 108 -9.88 32.03 9.01
C LYS A 108 -8.93 31.54 7.92
N THR A 109 -9.01 30.27 7.56
CA THR A 109 -8.10 29.68 6.57
C THR A 109 -8.33 30.32 5.20
N VAL A 110 -7.27 30.94 4.66
CA VAL A 110 -7.25 31.51 3.33
C VAL A 110 -6.51 30.56 2.40
N ILE A 111 -7.11 30.23 1.28
CA ILE A 111 -6.54 29.37 0.25
C ILE A 111 -6.27 30.16 -1.02
N CYS A 112 -5.23 29.78 -1.75
CA CYS A 112 -4.93 30.35 -3.07
C CYS A 112 -5.61 29.53 -4.16
N LEU A 113 -6.37 30.15 -5.02
CA LEU A 113 -7.01 29.55 -6.18
C LEU A 113 -6.61 30.27 -7.46
N PRO A 114 -6.58 29.60 -8.62
CA PRO A 114 -6.31 30.23 -9.90
C PRO A 114 -7.39 31.22 -10.25
N GLN A 115 -7.00 32.29 -10.93
CA GLN A 115 -7.90 33.34 -11.40
C GLN A 115 -7.84 33.48 -12.91
N THR A 116 -8.98 33.81 -13.51
CA THR A 116 -9.09 34.22 -14.89
C THR A 116 -8.48 35.62 -15.07
N GLY A 117 -8.30 36.06 -16.31
CA GLY A 117 -7.83 37.43 -16.60
C GLY A 117 -8.75 38.53 -16.05
N ASN A 118 -9.98 38.22 -15.70
CA ASN A 118 -10.97 39.17 -15.12
C ASN A 118 -10.98 39.14 -13.57
N GLY A 119 -10.10 38.34 -12.94
CA GLY A 119 -10.00 38.21 -11.48
C GLY A 119 -11.03 37.31 -10.83
N GLU A 120 -11.81 36.55 -11.61
CA GLU A 120 -12.72 35.52 -11.11
C GLU A 120 -11.99 34.19 -10.91
N ILE A 121 -12.54 33.30 -10.06
CA ILE A 121 -11.98 31.94 -9.87
C ILE A 121 -12.04 31.16 -11.19
N ASP A 122 -10.91 30.62 -11.62
CA ASP A 122 -10.80 29.85 -12.86
C ASP A 122 -11.12 28.36 -12.58
N PHE A 123 -12.41 28.05 -12.57
CA PHE A 123 -12.89 26.67 -12.37
C PHE A 123 -12.50 25.74 -13.51
N ASP A 124 -12.45 26.26 -14.74
CA ASP A 124 -12.07 25.48 -15.93
C ASP A 124 -10.61 25.03 -15.84
N PHE A 125 -9.72 25.92 -15.39
CA PHE A 125 -8.33 25.55 -15.13
C PHE A 125 -8.25 24.45 -14.06
N MET A 126 -8.96 24.60 -12.92
CA MET A 126 -8.93 23.63 -11.84
C MET A 126 -9.39 22.24 -12.31
N GLU A 127 -10.47 22.20 -13.07
CA GLU A 127 -11.03 20.94 -13.59
C GLU A 127 -10.11 20.28 -14.61
N ASN A 128 -9.59 21.06 -15.57
CA ASN A 128 -8.67 20.57 -16.60
C ASN A 128 -7.35 20.10 -16.00
N PHE A 129 -6.78 20.83 -15.03
CA PHE A 129 -5.54 20.44 -14.36
C PHE A 129 -5.67 19.09 -13.65
N VAL A 130 -6.75 18.88 -12.89
CA VAL A 130 -6.98 17.62 -12.19
C VAL A 130 -7.25 16.49 -13.20
N ALA A 131 -8.01 16.76 -14.27
CA ALA A 131 -8.27 15.78 -15.32
C ALA A 131 -6.99 15.33 -16.03
N GLU A 132 -6.09 16.27 -16.35
CA GLU A 132 -4.79 15.96 -16.98
C GLU A 132 -3.90 15.14 -16.04
N LEU A 133 -3.85 15.51 -14.76
CA LEU A 133 -3.08 14.76 -13.75
C LEU A 133 -3.60 13.33 -13.58
N GLU A 134 -4.92 13.15 -13.49
CA GLU A 134 -5.56 11.82 -13.42
C GLU A 134 -5.24 10.99 -14.68
N ALA A 135 -5.41 11.55 -15.87
CA ALA A 135 -5.13 10.88 -17.13
C ALA A 135 -3.66 10.43 -17.23
N ARG A 136 -2.73 11.30 -16.82
CA ARG A 136 -1.30 10.98 -16.79
C ARG A 136 -1.00 9.82 -15.84
N ARG A 137 -1.57 9.83 -14.64
CA ARG A 137 -1.36 8.74 -13.65
C ARG A 137 -1.96 7.42 -14.11
N VAL A 138 -3.11 7.45 -14.76
CA VAL A 138 -3.72 6.24 -15.34
C VAL A 138 -2.86 5.70 -16.49
N ALA A 139 -2.30 6.56 -17.34
CA ALA A 139 -1.40 6.14 -18.41
C ALA A 139 -0.08 5.54 -17.88
N GLU A 140 0.50 6.12 -16.83
CA GLU A 140 1.68 5.57 -16.13
C GLU A 140 1.38 4.20 -15.52
N LEU A 141 0.21 4.04 -14.89
CA LEU A 141 -0.25 2.76 -14.33
C LEU A 141 -0.43 1.71 -15.42
N GLU A 142 -1.07 2.06 -16.53
CA GLU A 142 -1.27 1.15 -17.67
C GLU A 142 0.06 0.68 -18.26
N ALA A 143 0.99 1.61 -18.47
CA ALA A 143 2.34 1.29 -18.95
C ALA A 143 3.07 0.33 -17.99
N TYR A 144 2.96 0.54 -16.68
CA TYR A 144 3.52 -0.35 -15.68
C TYR A 144 2.89 -1.75 -15.72
N LEU A 145 1.56 -1.84 -15.76
CA LEU A 145 0.84 -3.11 -15.84
C LEU A 145 1.24 -3.94 -17.08
N LEU A 146 1.40 -3.26 -18.22
CA LEU A 146 1.85 -3.89 -19.47
C LEU A 146 3.32 -4.34 -19.38
N ALA A 147 4.21 -3.46 -18.91
CA ALA A 147 5.65 -3.75 -18.86
C ALA A 147 5.98 -4.89 -17.87
N THR A 148 5.20 -5.04 -16.81
CA THR A 148 5.38 -6.08 -15.79
C THR A 148 4.60 -7.37 -16.06
N GLY A 149 3.77 -7.40 -17.13
CA GLY A 149 2.89 -8.54 -17.44
C GLY A 149 1.72 -8.71 -16.45
N LEU A 150 1.47 -7.72 -15.58
CA LEU A 150 0.38 -7.75 -14.59
C LEU A 150 -0.99 -7.39 -15.19
N LYS A 151 -1.04 -7.00 -16.47
CA LYS A 151 -2.30 -6.68 -17.15
C LYS A 151 -3.21 -7.90 -17.32
N ASP A 152 -2.65 -9.10 -17.47
CA ASP A 152 -3.41 -10.35 -17.56
C ASP A 152 -3.84 -10.83 -16.17
N TYR A 153 -5.09 -10.60 -15.83
CA TYR A 153 -5.72 -11.07 -14.59
C TYR A 153 -6.61 -12.31 -14.79
N ALA A 154 -6.74 -12.82 -16.03
CA ALA A 154 -7.56 -13.99 -16.29
C ALA A 154 -6.87 -15.27 -15.80
N LEU A 155 -7.54 -16.01 -14.91
CA LEU A 155 -7.01 -17.28 -14.42
C LEU A 155 -7.05 -18.34 -15.50
N THR A 156 -5.94 -19.06 -15.68
CA THR A 156 -5.91 -20.29 -16.46
C THR A 156 -6.64 -21.42 -15.73
N GLU A 157 -6.87 -22.54 -16.42
CA GLU A 157 -7.46 -23.73 -15.79
C GLU A 157 -6.52 -24.31 -14.71
N GLU A 158 -5.23 -24.34 -14.99
CA GLU A 158 -4.21 -24.79 -14.02
C GLU A 158 -4.19 -23.93 -12.75
N GLU A 159 -4.29 -22.61 -12.92
CA GLU A 159 -4.34 -21.64 -11.80
C GLU A 159 -5.61 -21.81 -10.98
N ARG A 160 -6.77 -22.03 -11.61
CA ARG A 160 -8.02 -22.32 -10.89
C ARG A 160 -7.93 -23.63 -10.10
N ASN A 161 -7.36 -24.66 -10.74
CA ASN A 161 -7.15 -25.96 -10.10
C ASN A 161 -6.18 -25.87 -8.92
N ALA A 162 -5.11 -25.07 -9.02
CA ALA A 162 -4.17 -24.83 -7.93
C ALA A 162 -4.85 -24.19 -6.72
N LEU A 163 -5.72 -23.19 -6.93
CA LEU A 163 -6.50 -22.57 -5.86
C LEU A 163 -7.49 -23.56 -5.21
N TYR A 164 -8.18 -24.34 -6.03
CA TYR A 164 -9.19 -25.29 -5.56
C TYR A 164 -8.55 -26.40 -4.71
N ASN A 165 -7.43 -26.95 -5.17
CA ASN A 165 -6.76 -28.08 -4.55
C ASN A 165 -5.90 -27.70 -3.34
N TYR A 166 -5.76 -26.41 -3.00
CA TYR A 166 -4.88 -25.94 -1.91
C TYR A 166 -5.12 -26.65 -0.58
N LYS A 167 -6.40 -26.94 -0.25
CA LYS A 167 -6.80 -27.58 1.02
C LYS A 167 -6.49 -29.08 1.06
N THR A 168 -6.30 -29.72 -0.07
CA THR A 168 -6.10 -31.18 -0.21
C THR A 168 -4.67 -31.55 -0.53
N LEU A 169 -3.76 -30.56 -0.54
CA LEU A 169 -2.34 -30.80 -0.81
C LEU A 169 -1.70 -31.67 0.26
N LYS A 170 -0.74 -32.46 -0.17
CA LYS A 170 0.23 -33.08 0.72
C LYS A 170 1.28 -32.03 1.07
N TRP A 171 1.55 -31.87 2.35
CA TRP A 171 2.55 -30.98 2.90
C TRP A 171 3.62 -31.78 3.60
N SER A 172 4.87 -31.39 3.44
CA SER A 172 6.00 -31.97 4.15
C SER A 172 6.89 -30.90 4.74
N THR A 173 7.61 -31.27 5.78
CA THR A 173 8.55 -30.40 6.47
C THR A 173 9.92 -30.52 5.81
N TYR A 174 10.57 -29.40 5.57
CA TYR A 174 11.89 -29.29 4.97
C TYR A 174 12.76 -28.33 5.75
N ASN A 175 14.02 -28.69 5.96
CA ASN A 175 15.00 -27.81 6.60
C ASN A 175 15.57 -26.81 5.59
N LEU A 176 15.75 -25.54 6.00
CA LEU A 176 16.22 -24.48 5.10
C LEU A 176 17.66 -24.70 4.62
N GLU A 177 18.57 -25.14 5.50
CA GLU A 177 19.98 -25.37 5.11
C GLU A 177 20.07 -26.51 4.09
N GLU A 178 19.25 -27.57 4.25
CA GLU A 178 19.19 -28.69 3.30
C GLU A 178 18.68 -28.24 1.93
N LEU A 179 17.69 -27.33 1.88
CA LEU A 179 17.12 -26.83 0.62
C LEU A 179 18.00 -25.81 -0.08
N PHE A 180 18.57 -24.86 0.65
CA PHE A 180 19.17 -23.65 0.08
C PHE A 180 20.65 -23.45 0.46
N GLY A 181 21.21 -24.33 1.27
CA GLY A 181 22.54 -24.17 1.83
C GLY A 181 22.55 -23.20 3.01
N LYS A 182 23.73 -22.91 3.53
CA LYS A 182 23.91 -22.04 4.68
C LYS A 182 23.44 -20.61 4.41
N SER A 183 22.64 -20.11 5.31
CA SER A 183 22.21 -18.71 5.33
C SER A 183 23.41 -17.81 5.62
N THR A 184 23.44 -16.67 5.00
CA THR A 184 24.45 -15.62 5.24
C THR A 184 23.84 -14.44 5.99
N ARG A 185 24.62 -13.41 6.27
CA ARG A 185 24.14 -12.18 6.89
C ARG A 185 24.98 -10.99 6.41
N GLY A 186 24.41 -9.81 6.48
CA GLY A 186 25.12 -8.59 6.18
C GLY A 186 26.13 -8.20 7.28
N LYS A 187 26.65 -7.00 7.16
CA LYS A 187 27.56 -6.36 8.12
C LYS A 187 26.96 -5.06 8.61
N ARG A 188 27.16 -4.80 9.90
CA ARG A 188 26.65 -3.57 10.53
C ARG A 188 27.18 -2.32 9.84
N LEU A 189 26.24 -1.44 9.48
CA LEU A 189 26.52 -0.10 8.99
C LEU A 189 25.64 0.90 9.74
N LYS A 190 26.26 1.68 10.65
CA LYS A 190 25.55 2.66 11.47
C LYS A 190 24.95 3.77 10.61
N GLY A 191 23.88 4.38 11.08
CA GLY A 191 23.21 5.49 10.38
C GLY A 191 24.14 6.63 9.99
N ASP A 192 24.99 7.06 10.94
CA ASP A 192 25.92 8.17 10.77
C ASP A 192 27.07 7.86 9.76
N ASP A 193 27.35 6.58 9.52
CA ASP A 193 28.39 6.14 8.58
C ASP A 193 27.85 5.93 7.16
N ARG A 194 26.54 6.11 6.95
CA ARG A 194 25.89 5.87 5.65
C ARG A 194 26.11 7.04 4.70
N ILE A 195 26.57 6.71 3.51
CA ILE A 195 26.75 7.65 2.40
C ILE A 195 25.52 7.48 1.50
N ALA A 196 24.88 8.57 1.12
CA ALA A 196 23.73 8.53 0.21
C ALA A 196 24.11 7.92 -1.15
N GLY A 197 23.23 7.09 -1.72
CA GLY A 197 23.45 6.41 -2.98
C GLY A 197 22.19 5.75 -3.51
N THR A 198 22.34 4.68 -4.29
CA THR A 198 21.22 4.00 -4.96
C THR A 198 21.00 2.55 -4.52
N LEU A 199 21.92 1.97 -3.74
CA LEU A 199 21.79 0.59 -3.28
C LEU A 199 20.84 0.54 -2.07
N PRO A 200 19.71 -0.20 -2.12
CA PRO A 200 18.87 -0.42 -0.95
C PRO A 200 19.67 -1.08 0.17
N PHE A 201 19.56 -0.56 1.39
CA PHE A 201 20.18 -1.14 2.57
C PHE A 201 19.09 -1.61 3.54
N VAL A 202 19.07 -2.92 3.75
CA VAL A 202 18.05 -3.63 4.53
C VAL A 202 18.48 -3.77 5.97
N THR A 203 17.59 -3.41 6.88
CA THR A 203 17.72 -3.59 8.32
C THR A 203 16.46 -4.25 8.89
N ALA A 204 16.44 -4.52 10.19
CA ALA A 204 15.23 -5.00 10.86
C ALA A 204 14.13 -3.92 10.80
N GLY A 205 12.89 -4.32 10.52
CA GLY A 205 11.71 -3.46 10.54
C GLY A 205 10.68 -3.79 9.47
N GLU A 206 9.44 -3.33 9.70
CA GLU A 206 8.31 -3.56 8.79
C GLU A 206 8.10 -2.39 7.79
N ALA A 207 8.44 -1.17 8.20
CA ALA A 207 8.29 0.00 7.34
C ALA A 207 9.18 -0.12 6.08
N CYS A 208 8.65 0.24 4.93
CA CYS A 208 9.36 0.18 3.65
C CYS A 208 10.05 -1.19 3.41
N GLU A 209 9.41 -2.28 3.82
CA GLU A 209 9.97 -3.65 3.74
C GLU A 209 11.34 -3.80 4.42
N GLY A 210 11.65 -2.99 5.43
CA GLY A 210 12.93 -2.97 6.12
C GLY A 210 14.05 -2.24 5.37
N ILE A 211 13.77 -1.54 4.26
CA ILE A 211 14.74 -0.65 3.60
C ILE A 211 14.88 0.60 4.45
N SER A 212 16.01 0.74 5.13
CA SER A 212 16.26 1.86 6.03
C SER A 212 16.96 3.04 5.36
N ALA A 213 17.62 2.82 4.21
CA ALA A 213 18.28 3.85 3.42
C ALA A 213 18.62 3.34 2.02
N PHE A 214 18.96 4.27 1.11
CA PHE A 214 19.66 4.00 -0.13
C PHE A 214 21.11 4.50 0.02
N ILE A 215 22.08 3.59 -0.13
CA ILE A 215 23.47 3.85 0.23
C ILE A 215 24.42 3.80 -0.98
N GLY A 216 25.54 4.53 -0.87
CA GLY A 216 26.69 4.48 -1.77
C GLY A 216 27.94 3.83 -1.14
N ASN A 217 27.83 3.33 0.08
CA ASN A 217 28.91 2.64 0.77
C ASN A 217 29.31 1.35 0.06
N LYS A 218 30.60 1.00 0.14
CA LYS A 218 31.08 -0.31 -0.30
C LYS A 218 30.75 -1.36 0.75
N VAL A 219 29.71 -2.13 0.46
CA VAL A 219 29.20 -3.24 1.32
C VAL A 219 29.15 -4.54 0.54
N GLU A 220 28.96 -5.65 1.24
CA GLU A 220 28.58 -6.91 0.58
C GLU A 220 27.21 -6.75 -0.08
N ILE A 221 27.12 -7.17 -1.34
CA ILE A 221 25.90 -7.06 -2.14
C ILE A 221 25.28 -8.45 -2.28
N PHE A 222 24.03 -8.57 -1.87
CA PHE A 222 23.22 -9.76 -2.07
C PHE A 222 22.44 -9.64 -3.38
N GLU A 223 22.30 -10.74 -4.08
CA GLU A 223 21.58 -10.79 -5.35
C GLU A 223 20.06 -10.76 -5.14
N SER A 224 19.34 -10.45 -6.20
CA SER A 224 17.88 -10.57 -6.24
C SER A 224 17.43 -12.03 -6.15
N ASN A 225 16.13 -12.25 -5.95
CA ASN A 225 15.52 -13.56 -5.78
C ASN A 225 16.01 -14.31 -4.53
N THR A 226 16.21 -13.56 -3.44
CA THR A 226 16.57 -14.07 -2.11
C THR A 226 15.45 -13.78 -1.10
N ALA A 227 15.46 -14.46 0.05
CA ALA A 227 14.64 -14.12 1.19
C ALA A 227 15.49 -13.57 2.33
N THR A 228 15.06 -12.48 2.96
CA THR A 228 15.70 -11.97 4.19
C THR A 228 14.82 -12.29 5.39
N ILE A 229 15.45 -12.55 6.52
CA ILE A 229 14.76 -12.72 7.81
C ILE A 229 15.41 -11.75 8.79
N ASP A 230 14.63 -10.84 9.36
CA ASP A 230 15.14 -9.88 10.34
C ASP A 230 15.22 -10.47 11.76
N MET A 231 15.79 -9.70 12.69
CA MET A 231 16.01 -10.14 14.07
C MET A 231 14.73 -10.53 14.84
N PHE A 232 13.55 -10.19 14.32
CA PHE A 232 12.25 -10.55 14.88
C PHE A 232 11.61 -11.76 14.19
N GLY A 233 12.30 -12.39 13.23
CA GLY A 233 11.81 -13.51 12.44
C GLY A 233 10.93 -13.10 11.27
N SER A 234 10.80 -11.79 10.96
CA SER A 234 10.01 -11.33 9.83
C SER A 234 10.75 -11.57 8.52
N ALA A 235 10.18 -12.42 7.66
CA ALA A 235 10.78 -12.75 6.37
C ALA A 235 10.18 -11.92 5.23
N LYS A 236 11.05 -11.47 4.30
CA LYS A 236 10.68 -10.66 3.14
C LYS A 236 11.41 -11.13 1.90
N TYR A 237 10.69 -11.25 0.78
CA TYR A 237 11.27 -11.57 -0.52
C TYR A 237 11.97 -10.35 -1.13
N ARG A 238 13.13 -10.56 -1.76
CA ARG A 238 13.93 -9.51 -2.40
C ARG A 238 14.04 -9.74 -3.90
N ASN A 239 13.37 -8.91 -4.67
CA ASN A 239 13.43 -8.93 -6.13
C ASN A 239 14.49 -7.98 -6.73
N TYR A 240 15.37 -7.44 -5.90
CA TYR A 240 16.42 -6.47 -6.24
C TYR A 240 17.72 -6.80 -5.49
N ARG A 241 18.84 -6.26 -5.96
CA ARG A 241 20.14 -6.32 -5.27
C ARG A 241 20.17 -5.34 -4.12
N TYR A 242 20.77 -5.72 -3.00
CA TYR A 242 20.76 -4.95 -1.76
C TYR A 242 22.00 -5.21 -0.90
N GLY A 243 22.29 -4.28 0.02
CA GLY A 243 23.14 -4.52 1.17
C GLY A 243 22.28 -4.86 2.40
N ALA A 244 22.80 -5.60 3.36
CA ALA A 244 22.09 -5.96 4.57
C ALA A 244 22.92 -5.68 5.83
N ASP A 245 22.23 -5.35 6.93
CA ASP A 245 22.82 -5.21 8.26
C ASP A 245 23.10 -6.59 8.89
N ASP A 246 23.88 -6.60 9.97
CA ASP A 246 24.27 -7.82 10.70
C ASP A 246 23.11 -8.54 11.40
N HIS A 247 21.96 -7.88 11.58
CA HIS A 247 20.72 -8.43 12.13
C HIS A 247 19.73 -8.95 11.06
N VAL A 248 20.21 -9.13 9.84
CA VAL A 248 19.40 -9.68 8.74
C VAL A 248 20.05 -10.95 8.22
N ALA A 249 19.38 -12.08 8.40
CA ALA A 249 19.75 -13.32 7.76
C ALA A 249 19.27 -13.35 6.31
N VAL A 250 20.07 -13.92 5.41
CA VAL A 250 19.77 -14.06 3.98
C VAL A 250 19.73 -15.52 3.61
N VAL A 251 18.58 -15.97 3.12
CA VAL A 251 18.35 -17.32 2.58
C VAL A 251 18.47 -17.25 1.07
N HIS A 252 19.30 -18.14 0.51
CA HIS A 252 19.72 -18.14 -0.90
C HIS A 252 18.72 -18.90 -1.78
N THR A 253 17.63 -18.25 -2.16
CA THR A 253 16.57 -18.82 -3.01
C THR A 253 16.77 -18.55 -4.51
N GLU A 254 17.94 -18.07 -4.93
CA GLU A 254 18.23 -17.63 -6.31
C GLU A 254 18.04 -18.74 -7.36
N LYS A 255 18.18 -20.00 -6.95
CA LYS A 255 18.11 -21.16 -7.85
C LYS A 255 16.70 -21.62 -8.19
N ILE A 256 15.69 -21.17 -7.47
CA ILE A 256 14.30 -21.48 -7.77
C ILE A 256 13.61 -20.31 -8.48
N ALA A 257 12.52 -20.60 -9.17
CA ALA A 257 11.75 -19.55 -9.85
C ALA A 257 11.20 -18.52 -8.84
N TYR A 258 11.16 -17.24 -9.24
CA TYR A 258 10.82 -16.13 -8.33
C TYR A 258 9.46 -16.31 -7.63
N LYS A 259 8.45 -16.88 -8.31
CA LYS A 259 7.14 -17.14 -7.68
C LYS A 259 7.23 -18.25 -6.62
N ALA A 260 8.04 -19.27 -6.86
CA ALA A 260 8.31 -20.29 -5.84
C ALA A 260 9.09 -19.68 -4.67
N ALA A 261 10.03 -18.77 -4.91
CA ALA A 261 10.75 -18.05 -3.86
C ALA A 261 9.82 -17.15 -3.02
N ILE A 262 8.84 -16.48 -3.63
CA ILE A 262 7.80 -15.73 -2.90
C ILE A 262 7.00 -16.66 -1.99
N PHE A 263 6.55 -17.80 -2.50
CA PHE A 263 5.84 -18.80 -1.69
C PHE A 263 6.70 -19.28 -0.52
N THR A 264 7.94 -19.67 -0.81
CA THR A 264 8.91 -20.14 0.19
C THR A 264 9.16 -19.07 1.26
N THR A 265 9.31 -17.80 0.86
CA THR A 265 9.45 -16.67 1.80
C THR A 265 8.24 -16.55 2.73
N SER A 266 7.02 -16.78 2.22
CA SER A 266 5.81 -16.77 3.05
C SER A 266 5.81 -17.95 4.05
N ALA A 267 6.29 -19.13 3.65
CA ALA A 267 6.45 -20.29 4.54
C ALA A 267 7.51 -20.03 5.61
N ILE A 268 8.64 -19.41 5.25
CA ILE A 268 9.69 -18.97 6.17
C ILE A 268 9.10 -17.97 7.18
N HIS A 269 8.39 -16.95 6.71
CA HIS A 269 7.77 -15.96 7.60
C HIS A 269 6.83 -16.62 8.61
N LYS A 270 5.98 -17.53 8.15
CA LYS A 270 5.06 -18.27 9.03
C LYS A 270 5.78 -19.10 10.09
N ALA A 271 6.94 -19.69 9.75
CA ALA A 271 7.71 -20.54 10.66
C ALA A 271 8.57 -19.71 11.64
N ALA A 272 9.14 -18.59 11.19
CA ALA A 272 10.06 -17.76 11.97
C ALA A 272 9.35 -16.68 12.79
N HIS A 273 8.33 -16.01 12.24
CA HIS A 273 7.65 -14.86 12.87
C HIS A 273 6.57 -15.30 13.87
N THR A 274 7.01 -15.97 14.93
CA THR A 274 6.13 -16.58 15.94
C THR A 274 5.99 -15.77 17.23
N GLY A 275 6.65 -14.61 17.33
CA GLY A 275 6.75 -13.83 18.55
C GLY A 275 7.77 -14.34 19.57
N LYS A 276 8.57 -15.35 19.21
CA LYS A 276 9.65 -15.89 20.08
C LYS A 276 10.93 -15.05 20.02
N PHE A 277 11.07 -14.23 18.98
CA PHE A 277 12.25 -13.39 18.75
C PHE A 277 11.95 -11.95 19.11
N ASP A 278 12.80 -11.34 19.92
CA ASP A 278 12.72 -9.99 20.43
C ASP A 278 14.12 -9.40 20.61
N TYR A 279 14.23 -8.21 21.19
CA TYR A 279 15.53 -7.55 21.48
C TYR A 279 16.45 -8.35 22.40
N GLY A 280 15.90 -9.21 23.25
CA GLY A 280 16.68 -10.09 24.17
C GLY A 280 17.07 -11.42 23.52
N HIS A 281 16.33 -11.83 22.49
CA HIS A 281 16.52 -13.10 21.79
C HIS A 281 16.32 -12.90 20.28
N ASN A 282 17.37 -12.45 19.62
CA ASN A 282 17.34 -12.14 18.18
C ASN A 282 17.39 -13.41 17.33
N PHE A 283 16.71 -13.37 16.19
CA PHE A 283 16.86 -14.34 15.10
C PHE A 283 18.18 -14.09 14.35
N TYR A 284 18.98 -15.13 14.13
CA TYR A 284 20.26 -15.07 13.41
C TYR A 284 20.30 -16.06 12.23
N ALA A 285 21.33 -15.97 11.38
CA ALA A 285 21.54 -16.89 10.27
C ALA A 285 21.58 -18.37 10.70
N LYS A 286 22.15 -18.69 11.86
CA LYS A 286 22.12 -20.05 12.44
C LYS A 286 20.72 -20.56 12.76
N ASP A 287 19.81 -19.63 13.12
CA ASP A 287 18.41 -19.99 13.40
C ASP A 287 17.65 -20.21 12.09
N ALA A 288 18.07 -19.52 11.01
CA ALA A 288 17.57 -19.81 9.67
C ALA A 288 18.06 -21.18 9.17
N ASP A 289 19.32 -21.53 9.39
CA ASP A 289 19.87 -22.85 9.03
C ASP A 289 19.13 -23.99 9.74
N ALA A 290 18.73 -23.76 10.99
CA ALA A 290 17.99 -24.74 11.79
C ALA A 290 16.46 -24.70 11.57
N LEU A 291 15.96 -23.78 10.72
CA LEU A 291 14.54 -23.57 10.56
C LEU A 291 13.90 -24.62 9.65
N ASP A 292 12.86 -25.25 10.15
CA ASP A 292 12.02 -26.15 9.38
C ASP A 292 10.79 -25.39 8.86
N ILE A 293 10.50 -25.54 7.57
CA ILE A 293 9.34 -24.93 6.91
C ILE A 293 8.44 -26.01 6.28
N MET A 294 7.15 -25.72 6.20
CA MET A 294 6.21 -26.61 5.52
C MET A 294 6.00 -26.13 4.07
N LEU A 295 6.23 -27.04 3.12
CA LEU A 295 6.00 -26.79 1.69
C LEU A 295 5.11 -27.88 1.09
N PRO A 296 4.36 -27.57 0.01
CA PRO A 296 3.69 -28.59 -0.80
C PRO A 296 4.69 -29.61 -1.30
N GLU A 297 4.32 -30.89 -1.22
CA GLU A 297 5.19 -32.01 -1.60
C GLU A 297 4.63 -32.75 -2.81
N ARG A 298 5.55 -33.12 -3.73
CA ARG A 298 5.32 -34.07 -4.81
C ARG A 298 6.51 -35.03 -4.88
N ASP A 299 6.24 -36.31 -4.81
CA ASP A 299 7.25 -37.39 -4.91
C ASP A 299 8.41 -37.24 -3.92
N GLY A 300 8.13 -36.76 -2.70
CA GLY A 300 9.12 -36.59 -1.63
C GLY A 300 9.91 -35.26 -1.73
N LEU A 301 9.69 -34.44 -2.73
CA LEU A 301 10.38 -33.16 -2.95
C LEU A 301 9.40 -31.96 -2.88
N PRO A 302 9.91 -30.74 -2.63
CA PRO A 302 9.08 -29.54 -2.71
C PRO A 302 8.47 -29.36 -4.11
N ASP A 303 7.16 -29.18 -4.20
CA ASP A 303 6.48 -28.93 -5.49
C ASP A 303 6.59 -27.45 -5.89
N TYR A 304 7.77 -27.04 -6.34
CA TYR A 304 8.01 -25.67 -6.78
C TYR A 304 7.09 -25.26 -7.94
N LYS A 305 6.73 -26.21 -8.83
CA LYS A 305 5.83 -25.92 -9.94
C LYS A 305 4.43 -25.54 -9.47
N TYR A 306 3.91 -26.25 -8.47
CA TYR A 306 2.65 -25.90 -7.85
C TYR A 306 2.72 -24.52 -7.18
N MET A 307 3.81 -24.24 -6.43
CA MET A 307 4.01 -22.94 -5.77
C MET A 307 4.00 -21.79 -6.78
N GLU A 308 4.67 -21.95 -7.92
CA GLU A 308 4.67 -20.98 -9.01
C GLU A 308 3.25 -20.72 -9.55
N THR A 309 2.50 -21.79 -9.81
CA THR A 309 1.14 -21.70 -10.34
C THR A 309 0.20 -21.02 -9.34
N LEU A 310 0.30 -21.37 -8.06
CA LEU A 310 -0.52 -20.77 -7.01
C LEU A 310 -0.21 -19.28 -6.82
N ILE A 311 1.06 -18.89 -6.76
CA ILE A 311 1.45 -17.48 -6.64
C ILE A 311 1.01 -16.70 -7.89
N SER A 312 1.09 -17.31 -9.08
CA SER A 312 0.55 -16.70 -10.30
C SER A 312 -0.94 -16.41 -10.19
N ALA A 313 -1.72 -17.40 -9.72
CA ALA A 313 -3.15 -17.22 -9.50
C ALA A 313 -3.46 -16.12 -8.48
N ILE A 314 -2.75 -16.11 -7.35
CA ILE A 314 -2.93 -15.09 -6.29
C ILE A 314 -2.59 -13.69 -6.82
N GLN A 315 -1.48 -13.53 -7.55
CA GLN A 315 -1.11 -12.24 -8.17
C GLN A 315 -2.21 -11.72 -9.10
N LYS A 316 -2.77 -12.60 -9.95
CA LYS A 316 -3.87 -12.26 -10.85
C LYS A 316 -5.14 -11.83 -10.10
N LEU A 317 -5.48 -12.52 -9.02
CA LEU A 317 -6.63 -12.15 -8.19
C LEU A 317 -6.45 -10.79 -7.51
N VAL A 318 -5.27 -10.53 -6.97
CA VAL A 318 -4.96 -9.28 -6.26
C VAL A 318 -4.92 -8.08 -7.21
N ILE A 319 -4.35 -8.25 -8.42
CA ILE A 319 -4.20 -7.14 -9.38
C ILE A 319 -5.49 -6.84 -10.16
N LYS A 320 -6.44 -7.75 -10.20
CA LYS A 320 -7.65 -7.67 -11.02
C LYS A 320 -8.38 -6.33 -10.89
N ASP A 321 -8.66 -5.90 -9.67
CA ASP A 321 -9.43 -4.68 -9.45
C ASP A 321 -8.67 -3.42 -9.89
N VAL A 322 -7.34 -3.44 -9.78
CA VAL A 322 -6.48 -2.36 -10.28
C VAL A 322 -6.53 -2.27 -11.81
N VAL A 323 -6.49 -3.42 -12.49
CA VAL A 323 -6.60 -3.48 -13.96
C VAL A 323 -7.97 -2.98 -14.42
N LEU A 324 -9.04 -3.45 -13.79
CA LEU A 324 -10.41 -3.03 -14.11
C LEU A 324 -10.61 -1.52 -13.89
N TYR A 325 -10.03 -0.98 -12.82
CA TYR A 325 -10.04 0.45 -12.56
C TYR A 325 -9.32 1.23 -13.67
N ALA A 326 -8.11 0.82 -14.05
CA ALA A 326 -7.34 1.46 -15.12
C ALA A 326 -8.10 1.43 -16.45
N ASP A 327 -8.67 0.28 -16.83
CA ASP A 327 -9.46 0.10 -18.05
C ASP A 327 -10.70 1.00 -18.09
N SER A 328 -11.43 1.09 -16.98
CA SER A 328 -12.60 1.98 -16.85
C SER A 328 -12.20 3.44 -17.05
N LYS A 329 -11.12 3.90 -16.43
CA LYS A 329 -10.64 5.28 -16.55
C LYS A 329 -10.16 5.62 -17.95
N ILE A 330 -9.48 4.69 -18.62
CA ILE A 330 -9.06 4.85 -20.01
C ILE A 330 -10.29 4.95 -20.94
N ALA A 331 -11.29 4.11 -20.73
CA ALA A 331 -12.52 4.13 -21.51
C ALA A 331 -13.31 5.45 -21.32
N GLU A 332 -13.44 5.94 -20.08
CA GLU A 332 -14.05 7.22 -19.75
C GLU A 332 -13.34 8.38 -20.49
N THR A 333 -12.02 8.41 -20.48
CA THR A 333 -11.22 9.44 -21.15
C THR A 333 -11.41 9.40 -22.66
N LYS A 334 -11.40 8.22 -23.29
CA LYS A 334 -11.65 8.06 -24.74
C LYS A 334 -13.05 8.54 -25.13
N ASN A 335 -14.07 8.22 -24.34
CA ASN A 335 -15.46 8.65 -24.60
C ASN A 335 -15.63 10.18 -24.55
N ILE A 336 -14.91 10.86 -23.66
CA ILE A 336 -14.94 12.33 -23.57
C ILE A 336 -14.28 12.96 -24.80
N LEU A 337 -13.16 12.39 -25.27
CA LEU A 337 -12.45 12.90 -26.44
C LEU A 337 -13.24 12.70 -27.75
N GLN A 338 -14.06 11.64 -27.86
CA GLN A 338 -14.90 11.37 -29.02
C GLN A 338 -16.16 12.25 -29.09
N LYS A 339 -16.55 12.89 -27.98
CA LYS A 339 -17.72 13.80 -27.91
C LYS A 339 -17.38 15.26 -28.14
N ARG A 340 -16.10 15.59 -28.24
CA ARG A 340 -15.57 16.93 -28.61
C ARG A 340 -15.27 16.98 -30.11
#